data_5f610cdbf221c25a3ef7c2f51d4361a1
#
_entry.id   5f610cdbf221c25a3ef7c2f51d4361a1
#
_cell.length_a   1.000
_cell.length_b   1.000
_cell.length_c   1.000
_cell.angle_alpha   90.00
_cell.angle_beta   90.00
_cell.angle_gamma   90.00
#
_symmetry.space_group_name_H-M   'P 1'
#
loop_
_entity.id
_entity.type
_entity.pdbx_description
1 polymer ?
#
loop_
_entity_poly.entity_id
_entity_poly.type
_entity_poly.pdbx_seq_one_letter_code
_entity_poly.pdbx_strand_id
1 'polypeptide(L)'
;MTNRILFTALISLLLGFQNTIAQKTVNLLNVLDFVDPMIGTGGHVHTFPGATVPFGMIQLSPDNDVTGWDWCSGYHYSDSSIMGFSHNHLSGTGWADLRDILLMPTTGKIQMEPGSKAYPEEGYRSRFSHKREKASPGYYQVYLDDYNVNVELTASERVGFHKYTFPEGDQSNVIIDPVHKIFG
;
A
#
# COMPACT_ATOMS: atom_id res chain seq x y z
N MET A 1 -32.29 54.11 -0.74
CA MET A 1 -31.43 53.66 0.37
C MET A 1 -31.52 52.15 0.61
N THR A 2 -32.64 51.52 0.42
CA THR A 2 -32.91 50.08 0.68
C THR A 2 -32.08 49.09 -0.17
N ASN A 3 -31.83 49.36 -1.45
CA ASN A 3 -31.12 48.41 -2.35
C ASN A 3 -29.62 48.32 -2.07
N ARG A 4 -28.99 49.31 -1.48
CA ARG A 4 -27.54 49.28 -1.12
C ARG A 4 -27.29 48.42 0.13
N ILE A 5 -28.23 48.42 1.07
CA ILE A 5 -28.12 47.64 2.32
C ILE A 5 -28.30 46.14 2.03
N LEU A 6 -29.22 45.76 1.13
CA LEU A 6 -29.43 44.36 0.70
C LEU A 6 -28.21 43.82 -0.04
N PHE A 7 -27.53 44.62 -0.88
CA PHE A 7 -26.37 44.18 -1.64
C PHE A 7 -25.15 43.93 -0.74
N THR A 8 -24.93 44.77 0.27
CA THR A 8 -23.85 44.62 1.25
C THR A 8 -24.07 43.41 2.15
N ALA A 9 -25.31 43.14 2.57
CA ALA A 9 -25.65 41.95 3.37
C ALA A 9 -25.45 40.63 2.61
N LEU A 10 -25.75 40.61 1.29
CA LEU A 10 -25.57 39.43 0.44
C LEU A 10 -24.09 39.10 0.21
N ILE A 11 -23.22 40.11 0.03
CA ILE A 11 -21.76 39.92 -0.11
C ILE A 11 -21.15 39.43 1.20
N SER A 12 -21.57 39.92 2.34
CA SER A 12 -21.07 39.45 3.65
C SER A 12 -21.49 38.03 3.94
N LEU A 13 -22.65 37.56 3.49
CA LEU A 13 -23.11 36.18 3.62
C LEU A 13 -22.29 35.22 2.75
N LEU A 14 -21.94 35.58 1.52
CA LEU A 14 -21.11 34.79 0.60
C LEU A 14 -19.66 34.66 1.08
N LEU A 15 -19.08 35.70 1.69
CA LEU A 15 -17.73 35.64 2.25
C LEU A 15 -17.64 34.76 3.53
N GLY A 16 -18.73 34.70 4.32
CA GLY A 16 -18.81 33.82 5.50
C GLY A 16 -18.80 32.32 5.17
N PHE A 17 -19.42 31.92 4.06
CA PHE A 17 -19.45 30.52 3.62
C PHE A 17 -18.09 30.01 3.13
N GLN A 18 -17.25 30.82 2.54
CA GLN A 18 -15.94 30.42 2.03
C GLN A 18 -14.95 30.07 3.16
N ASN A 19 -14.99 30.79 4.27
CA ASN A 19 -14.10 30.55 5.40
C ASN A 19 -14.39 29.23 6.12
N THR A 20 -15.65 28.79 6.16
CA THR A 20 -16.04 27.53 6.85
C THR A 20 -15.59 26.30 6.07
N ILE A 21 -15.59 26.34 4.75
CA ILE A 21 -15.15 25.21 3.89
C ILE A 21 -13.62 25.08 3.92
N ALA A 22 -12.90 26.21 3.86
CA ALA A 22 -11.44 26.20 3.91
C ALA A 22 -10.90 25.68 5.25
N GLN A 23 -11.53 26.06 6.36
CA GLN A 23 -11.12 25.62 7.70
C GLN A 23 -11.36 24.11 7.94
N LYS A 24 -12.43 23.55 7.36
CA LYS A 24 -12.74 22.12 7.44
C LYS A 24 -11.75 21.27 6.62
N THR A 25 -11.28 21.78 5.49
CA THR A 25 -10.30 21.10 4.63
C THR A 25 -8.90 21.08 5.27
N VAL A 26 -8.48 22.16 5.91
CA VAL A 26 -7.19 22.26 6.61
C VAL A 26 -7.12 21.29 7.79
N ASN A 27 -8.20 21.12 8.56
CA ASN A 27 -8.24 20.20 9.69
C ASN A 27 -8.20 18.72 9.25
N LEU A 28 -8.73 18.37 8.08
CA LEU A 28 -8.67 17.00 7.55
C LEU A 28 -7.27 16.60 7.09
N LEU A 29 -6.51 17.50 6.50
CA LEU A 29 -5.13 17.22 6.08
C LEU A 29 -4.21 16.97 7.29
N ASN A 30 -4.40 17.69 8.39
CA ASN A 30 -3.59 17.51 9.59
C ASN A 30 -3.86 16.18 10.31
N VAL A 31 -5.04 15.59 10.21
CA VAL A 31 -5.35 14.30 10.87
C VAL A 31 -4.61 13.14 10.21
N LEU A 32 -4.47 13.15 8.89
CA LEU A 32 -3.78 12.08 8.16
C LEU A 32 -2.27 12.03 8.47
N ASP A 33 -1.67 13.15 8.84
CA ASP A 33 -0.24 13.21 9.22
C ASP A 33 0.08 12.44 10.52
N PHE A 34 -0.94 12.11 11.32
CA PHE A 34 -0.80 11.34 12.56
C PHE A 34 -1.11 9.84 12.38
N VAL A 35 -1.42 9.40 11.17
CA VAL A 35 -1.68 7.98 10.87
C VAL A 35 -0.43 7.35 10.28
N ASP A 36 0.15 6.40 11.01
CA ASP A 36 1.29 5.62 10.55
C ASP A 36 0.86 4.16 10.29
N PRO A 37 0.71 3.74 9.02
CA PRO A 37 0.34 2.36 8.68
C PRO A 37 1.40 1.31 9.04
N MET A 38 2.62 1.71 9.39
CA MET A 38 3.66 0.77 9.82
C MET A 38 3.48 0.31 11.27
N ILE A 39 2.62 0.98 12.06
CA ILE A 39 2.31 0.54 13.43
C ILE A 39 1.65 -0.83 13.40
N GLY A 40 2.23 -1.78 14.16
CA GLY A 40 1.72 -3.15 14.26
C GLY A 40 2.24 -4.11 13.18
N THR A 41 3.12 -3.67 12.29
CA THR A 41 3.70 -4.54 11.24
C THR A 41 4.87 -5.41 11.73
N GLY A 42 5.31 -5.24 12.98
CA GLY A 42 6.36 -6.05 13.60
C GLY A 42 5.91 -6.74 14.88
N GLY A 43 6.74 -7.66 15.43
CA GLY A 43 6.39 -8.48 16.58
C GLY A 43 5.20 -9.40 16.30
N HIS A 44 4.28 -9.55 17.24
CA HIS A 44 3.12 -10.45 17.13
C HIS A 44 1.80 -9.70 16.91
N VAL A 45 1.79 -8.58 16.16
CA VAL A 45 0.60 -7.71 16.03
C VAL A 45 -0.21 -7.99 14.77
N HIS A 46 0.40 -8.48 13.71
CA HIS A 46 -0.24 -8.97 12.48
C HIS A 46 -1.05 -7.90 11.72
N THR A 47 -0.44 -6.75 11.44
CA THR A 47 -1.00 -5.75 10.54
C THR A 47 -0.20 -5.67 9.24
N PHE A 48 -0.76 -5.09 8.18
CA PHE A 48 -0.09 -4.85 6.91
C PHE A 48 0.01 -3.34 6.62
N PRO A 49 1.08 -2.86 5.96
CA PRO A 49 1.29 -1.43 5.72
C PRO A 49 0.65 -0.92 4.42
N GLY A 50 -0.01 -1.78 3.67
CA GLY A 50 -0.44 -1.52 2.31
C GLY A 50 -1.63 -0.57 2.17
N ALA A 51 -1.99 -0.29 0.92
CA ALA A 51 -3.04 0.64 0.58
C ALA A 51 -4.43 0.02 0.77
N THR A 52 -5.27 0.66 1.55
CA THR A 52 -6.68 0.33 1.73
C THR A 52 -7.50 1.59 1.98
N VAL A 53 -8.81 1.51 1.74
CA VAL A 53 -9.76 2.55 2.14
C VAL A 53 -10.73 1.99 3.18
N PRO A 54 -11.33 2.81 4.05
CA PRO A 54 -12.31 2.35 5.03
C PRO A 54 -13.42 1.53 4.39
N PHE A 55 -13.65 0.30 4.92
CA PHE A 55 -14.64 -0.68 4.44
C PHE A 55 -14.44 -1.14 2.99
N GLY A 56 -13.24 -0.93 2.41
CA GLY A 56 -12.90 -1.42 1.07
C GLY A 56 -12.76 -2.95 1.03
N MET A 57 -13.06 -3.53 -0.14
CA MET A 57 -12.82 -4.96 -0.42
C MET A 57 -11.34 -5.24 -0.72
N ILE A 58 -10.57 -4.21 -1.05
CA ILE A 58 -9.16 -4.33 -1.44
C ILE A 58 -8.27 -3.86 -0.29
N GLN A 59 -7.34 -4.73 0.09
CA GLN A 59 -6.22 -4.46 0.98
C GLN A 59 -4.94 -4.81 0.22
N LEU A 60 -4.45 -3.86 -0.58
CA LEU A 60 -3.31 -4.06 -1.47
C LEU A 60 -1.99 -3.84 -0.73
N SER A 61 -1.23 -4.91 -0.50
CA SER A 61 -0.04 -4.86 0.36
C SER A 61 1.06 -5.80 -0.10
N PRO A 62 2.33 -5.56 0.28
CA PRO A 62 3.39 -6.52 0.08
C PRO A 62 3.24 -7.76 0.94
N ASP A 63 3.66 -8.91 0.39
CA ASP A 63 3.86 -10.17 1.08
C ASP A 63 5.34 -10.51 1.22
N ASN A 64 5.77 -10.78 2.46
CA ASN A 64 7.13 -11.22 2.75
C ASN A 64 7.25 -12.74 2.87
N ASP A 65 6.25 -13.42 3.44
CA ASP A 65 6.21 -14.87 3.60
C ASP A 65 4.78 -15.42 3.59
N VAL A 66 4.64 -16.73 3.40
CA VAL A 66 3.37 -17.48 3.40
C VAL A 66 3.24 -18.43 4.59
N THR A 67 4.24 -18.52 5.45
CA THR A 67 4.29 -19.43 6.59
C THR A 67 4.69 -18.73 7.87
N GLY A 68 4.20 -19.24 8.99
CA GLY A 68 4.53 -18.74 10.33
C GLY A 68 3.49 -17.77 10.90
N TRP A 69 3.37 -17.81 12.21
CA TRP A 69 2.40 -16.99 12.96
C TRP A 69 2.53 -15.49 12.69
N ASP A 70 3.77 -14.98 12.68
CA ASP A 70 4.02 -13.54 12.53
C ASP A 70 3.75 -13.02 11.11
N TRP A 71 3.55 -13.92 10.13
CA TRP A 71 3.25 -13.57 8.74
C TRP A 71 1.77 -13.75 8.36
N CYS A 72 0.86 -13.87 9.34
CA CYS A 72 -0.57 -14.01 9.07
C CYS A 72 -1.15 -12.85 8.21
N SER A 73 -0.60 -11.65 8.33
CA SER A 73 -0.99 -10.49 7.51
C SER A 73 -0.17 -10.30 6.23
N GLY A 74 0.71 -11.26 5.88
CA GLY A 74 1.56 -11.20 4.69
C GLY A 74 2.88 -10.47 4.90
N TYR A 75 2.87 -9.36 5.62
CA TYR A 75 4.02 -8.51 5.86
C TYR A 75 4.54 -8.64 7.29
N HIS A 76 5.87 -8.62 7.45
CA HIS A 76 6.51 -8.44 8.75
C HIS A 76 7.72 -7.51 8.65
N TYR A 77 7.79 -6.49 9.51
CA TYR A 77 8.79 -5.42 9.46
C TYR A 77 10.25 -5.90 9.58
N SER A 78 10.51 -7.06 10.19
CA SER A 78 11.88 -7.58 10.29
C SER A 78 12.43 -8.17 8.99
N ASP A 79 11.60 -8.34 7.97
CA ASP A 79 12.01 -8.95 6.71
C ASP A 79 12.72 -7.95 5.79
N SER A 80 13.57 -8.48 4.93
CA SER A 80 14.35 -7.72 3.95
C SER A 80 14.06 -8.13 2.50
N SER A 81 13.03 -8.97 2.26
CA SER A 81 12.62 -9.35 0.91
C SER A 81 11.10 -9.44 0.79
N ILE A 82 10.60 -9.14 -0.40
CA ILE A 82 9.18 -9.15 -0.79
C ILE A 82 8.98 -10.20 -1.86
N MET A 83 7.94 -11.05 -1.72
CA MET A 83 7.50 -12.02 -2.71
C MET A 83 6.67 -11.38 -3.83
N GLY A 84 5.92 -10.35 -3.50
CA GLY A 84 5.04 -9.62 -4.40
C GLY A 84 3.98 -8.85 -3.64
N PHE A 85 2.92 -8.48 -4.33
CA PHE A 85 1.85 -7.63 -3.82
C PHE A 85 0.50 -8.30 -4.08
N SER A 86 -0.17 -8.76 -3.02
CA SER A 86 -1.48 -9.38 -3.11
C SER A 86 -2.61 -8.40 -2.75
N HIS A 87 -3.86 -8.76 -3.10
CA HIS A 87 -4.99 -7.82 -3.13
C HIS A 87 -5.89 -7.85 -1.91
N ASN A 88 -5.74 -8.85 -1.04
CA ASN A 88 -6.56 -8.99 0.15
C ASN A 88 -5.74 -9.49 1.34
N HIS A 89 -5.90 -8.85 2.47
CA HIS A 89 -5.18 -9.15 3.70
C HIS A 89 -6.11 -9.05 4.91
N LEU A 90 -5.89 -9.93 5.89
CA LEU A 90 -6.44 -9.78 7.23
C LEU A 90 -5.50 -8.91 8.08
N SER A 91 -6.06 -8.17 9.03
CA SER A 91 -5.30 -7.32 9.94
C SER A 91 -5.64 -7.62 11.39
N GLY A 92 -4.62 -7.85 12.21
CA GLY A 92 -4.74 -8.04 13.65
C GLY A 92 -5.41 -9.35 14.10
N THR A 93 -5.61 -10.33 13.21
CA THR A 93 -6.37 -11.55 13.53
C THR A 93 -5.49 -12.71 14.00
N GLY A 94 -4.23 -12.75 13.59
CA GLY A 94 -3.36 -13.91 13.81
C GLY A 94 -3.87 -15.19 13.13
N TRP A 95 -4.72 -15.09 12.12
CA TRP A 95 -5.25 -16.19 11.34
C TRP A 95 -4.69 -16.18 9.92
N ALA A 96 -4.28 -17.36 9.47
CA ALA A 96 -3.69 -17.56 8.16
C ALA A 96 -4.79 -17.73 7.11
N ASP A 97 -5.12 -16.67 6.36
CA ASP A 97 -6.11 -16.70 5.27
C ASP A 97 -5.88 -15.55 4.29
N LEU A 98 -6.51 -15.61 3.12
CA LEU A 98 -6.45 -14.62 2.04
C LEU A 98 -5.06 -14.51 1.38
N ARG A 99 -4.72 -13.33 0.88
CA ARG A 99 -3.56 -12.96 0.07
C ARG A 99 -3.63 -13.53 -1.35
N ASP A 100 -4.85 -13.55 -1.88
CA ASP A 100 -5.10 -14.03 -3.24
C ASP A 100 -4.57 -13.06 -4.29
N ILE A 101 -4.18 -13.62 -5.43
CA ILE A 101 -3.74 -12.94 -6.64
C ILE A 101 -2.55 -12.01 -6.37
N LEU A 102 -1.37 -12.59 -6.33
CA LEU A 102 -0.13 -11.84 -6.16
C LEU A 102 0.39 -11.36 -7.50
N LEU A 103 0.84 -10.11 -7.54
CA LEU A 103 1.56 -9.51 -8.66
C LEU A 103 2.99 -9.18 -8.25
N MET A 104 3.97 -9.53 -9.10
CA MET A 104 5.37 -9.19 -8.88
C MET A 104 6.01 -8.62 -10.15
N PRO A 105 6.41 -7.33 -10.16
CA PRO A 105 7.18 -6.77 -11.26
C PRO A 105 8.63 -7.20 -11.18
N THR A 106 9.18 -7.66 -12.30
CA THR A 106 10.56 -8.14 -12.41
C THR A 106 11.22 -7.62 -13.68
N THR A 107 12.56 -7.65 -13.74
CA THR A 107 13.34 -7.35 -14.95
C THR A 107 14.17 -8.55 -15.37
N GLY A 108 14.49 -8.64 -16.66
CA GLY A 108 15.37 -9.68 -17.21
C GLY A 108 14.71 -11.06 -17.26
N LYS A 109 15.46 -12.10 -16.90
CA LYS A 109 14.99 -13.49 -16.98
C LYS A 109 13.89 -13.77 -15.96
N ILE A 110 12.78 -14.33 -16.43
CA ILE A 110 11.66 -14.71 -15.58
C ILE A 110 12.03 -15.95 -14.76
N GLN A 111 11.78 -15.87 -13.44
CA GLN A 111 11.75 -16.97 -12.50
C GLN A 111 10.28 -17.30 -12.20
N MET A 112 9.91 -18.56 -12.04
CA MET A 112 8.51 -18.95 -11.82
C MET A 112 8.22 -19.30 -10.34
N GLU A 113 9.26 -19.55 -9.56
CA GLU A 113 9.16 -19.85 -8.14
C GLU A 113 9.46 -18.62 -7.29
N PRO A 114 8.87 -18.46 -6.11
CA PRO A 114 9.11 -17.29 -5.27
C PRO A 114 10.52 -17.19 -4.69
N GLY A 115 11.27 -18.31 -4.62
CA GLY A 115 12.52 -18.37 -3.87
C GLY A 115 12.30 -18.39 -2.35
N SER A 116 13.38 -18.30 -1.59
CA SER A 116 13.33 -18.27 -0.14
C SER A 116 13.86 -16.95 0.44
N LYS A 117 13.58 -16.66 1.72
CA LYS A 117 14.18 -15.50 2.41
C LYS A 117 15.71 -15.59 2.48
N ALA A 118 16.24 -16.82 2.61
CA ALA A 118 17.69 -17.06 2.71
C ALA A 118 18.39 -16.89 1.34
N TYR A 119 17.69 -17.22 0.27
CA TYR A 119 18.20 -17.20 -1.11
C TYR A 119 17.15 -16.53 -2.04
N PRO A 120 16.96 -15.20 -1.94
CA PRO A 120 15.99 -14.48 -2.77
C PRO A 120 16.28 -14.60 -4.27
N GLU A 121 17.55 -14.68 -4.64
CA GLU A 121 18.04 -14.79 -6.02
C GLU A 121 17.67 -16.12 -6.71
N GLU A 122 17.25 -17.13 -5.98
CA GLU A 122 16.77 -18.41 -6.54
C GLU A 122 15.31 -18.35 -7.02
N GLY A 123 14.65 -17.20 -6.92
CA GLY A 123 13.27 -17.03 -7.32
C GLY A 123 12.92 -15.60 -7.75
N TYR A 124 11.63 -15.31 -7.86
CA TYR A 124 11.15 -14.00 -8.28
C TYR A 124 11.03 -12.98 -7.14
N ARG A 125 11.23 -13.34 -5.87
CA ARG A 125 11.21 -12.34 -4.78
C ARG A 125 12.36 -11.35 -4.92
N SER A 126 12.19 -10.16 -4.35
CA SER A 126 13.21 -9.12 -4.37
C SER A 126 13.57 -8.67 -2.97
N ARG A 127 14.84 -8.39 -2.74
CA ARG A 127 15.31 -7.63 -1.59
C ARG A 127 14.78 -6.21 -1.66
N PHE A 128 14.61 -5.59 -0.51
CA PHE A 128 14.24 -4.19 -0.34
C PHE A 128 14.85 -3.60 0.94
N SER A 129 14.72 -2.29 1.09
CA SER A 129 15.16 -1.59 2.29
C SER A 129 14.07 -0.66 2.80
N HIS A 130 13.79 -0.69 4.11
CA HIS A 130 12.88 0.25 4.78
C HIS A 130 13.26 1.73 4.59
N LYS A 131 14.51 2.03 4.24
CA LYS A 131 14.92 3.40 3.85
C LYS A 131 14.32 3.87 2.53
N ARG A 132 13.86 2.93 1.70
CA ARG A 132 13.21 3.15 0.41
C ARG A 132 11.78 2.61 0.38
N GLU A 133 11.17 2.51 1.54
CA GLU A 133 9.79 2.11 1.77
C GLU A 133 9.01 3.27 2.39
N LYS A 134 7.77 3.47 1.97
CA LYS A 134 6.87 4.49 2.52
C LYS A 134 5.45 3.94 2.58
N ALA A 135 4.78 4.20 3.68
CA ALA A 135 3.36 3.95 3.83
C ALA A 135 2.65 5.21 4.33
N SER A 136 1.46 5.45 3.83
CA SER A 136 0.54 6.48 4.32
C SER A 136 -0.90 6.01 4.07
N PRO A 137 -1.92 6.60 4.70
CA PRO A 137 -3.30 6.17 4.48
C PRO A 137 -3.66 6.09 3.00
N GLY A 138 -4.02 4.89 2.53
CA GLY A 138 -4.39 4.63 1.13
C GLY A 138 -3.25 4.59 0.12
N TYR A 139 -2.00 4.64 0.57
CA TYR A 139 -0.84 4.61 -0.32
C TYR A 139 0.33 3.82 0.27
N TYR A 140 1.00 3.03 -0.56
CA TYR A 140 2.24 2.33 -0.23
C TYR A 140 3.24 2.45 -1.37
N GLN A 141 4.52 2.57 -1.04
CA GLN A 141 5.62 2.63 -2.01
C GLN A 141 6.81 1.83 -1.49
N VAL A 142 7.49 1.11 -2.40
CA VAL A 142 8.75 0.43 -2.11
C VAL A 142 9.62 0.33 -3.36
N TYR A 143 10.92 0.30 -3.18
CA TYR A 143 11.87 0.03 -4.24
C TYR A 143 12.39 -1.41 -4.13
N LEU A 144 12.27 -2.17 -5.22
CA LEU A 144 12.74 -3.55 -5.35
C LEU A 144 14.20 -3.55 -5.82
N ASP A 145 15.10 -3.94 -4.92
CA ASP A 145 16.55 -3.80 -5.12
C ASP A 145 17.11 -4.69 -6.23
N ASP A 146 16.59 -5.92 -6.35
CA ASP A 146 17.09 -6.90 -7.32
C ASP A 146 16.63 -6.60 -8.75
N TYR A 147 15.55 -5.84 -8.91
CA TYR A 147 14.97 -5.51 -10.22
C TYR A 147 15.08 -4.04 -10.60
N ASN A 148 15.53 -3.18 -9.69
CA ASN A 148 15.56 -1.73 -9.86
C ASN A 148 14.18 -1.14 -10.21
N VAL A 149 13.11 -1.69 -9.65
CA VAL A 149 11.73 -1.26 -9.91
C VAL A 149 11.19 -0.49 -8.72
N ASN A 150 10.64 0.70 -8.98
CA ASN A 150 9.84 1.41 -7.98
C ASN A 150 8.38 0.97 -8.11
N VAL A 151 7.81 0.53 -7.01
CA VAL A 151 6.41 0.08 -6.89
C VAL A 151 5.64 1.11 -6.09
N GLU A 152 4.50 1.55 -6.61
CA GLU A 152 3.54 2.42 -5.94
C GLU A 152 2.17 1.75 -5.98
N LEU A 153 1.50 1.69 -4.83
CA LEU A 153 0.20 1.06 -4.67
C LEU A 153 -0.81 2.04 -4.09
N THR A 154 -2.04 2.02 -4.62
CA THR A 154 -3.19 2.68 -4.01
C THR A 154 -4.45 1.84 -4.23
N ALA A 155 -5.52 2.12 -3.50
CA ALA A 155 -6.75 1.36 -3.59
C ALA A 155 -7.97 2.27 -3.57
N SER A 156 -9.03 1.84 -4.24
CA SER A 156 -10.40 2.28 -4.01
C SER A 156 -11.17 1.18 -3.26
N GLU A 157 -12.46 1.37 -3.08
CA GLU A 157 -13.30 0.36 -2.40
C GLU A 157 -13.23 -1.04 -3.03
N ARG A 158 -13.01 -1.13 -4.35
CA ARG A 158 -13.10 -2.38 -5.11
C ARG A 158 -11.96 -2.62 -6.09
N VAL A 159 -10.99 -1.71 -6.20
CA VAL A 159 -9.91 -1.80 -7.17
C VAL A 159 -8.58 -1.48 -6.51
N GLY A 160 -7.61 -2.36 -6.68
CA GLY A 160 -6.20 -2.10 -6.37
C GLY A 160 -5.49 -1.54 -7.60
N PHE A 161 -4.74 -0.47 -7.43
CA PHE A 161 -3.95 0.16 -8.50
C PHE A 161 -2.48 -0.03 -8.22
N HIS A 162 -1.77 -0.59 -9.21
CA HIS A 162 -0.33 -0.75 -9.19
C HIS A 162 0.29 0.18 -10.21
N LYS A 163 1.35 0.88 -9.81
CA LYS A 163 2.22 1.60 -10.72
C LYS A 163 3.64 1.09 -10.56
N TYR A 164 4.21 0.59 -11.63
CA TYR A 164 5.57 0.08 -11.69
C TYR A 164 6.43 0.99 -12.57
N THR A 165 7.52 1.52 -12.00
CA THR A 165 8.51 2.27 -12.75
C THR A 165 9.73 1.39 -12.94
N PHE A 166 9.91 0.91 -14.15
CA PHE A 166 11.02 0.04 -14.55
C PHE A 166 12.25 0.86 -14.95
N PRO A 167 13.47 0.31 -14.83
CA PRO A 167 14.67 0.92 -15.43
C PRO A 167 14.58 0.92 -16.96
N GLU A 168 15.33 1.84 -17.60
CA GLU A 168 15.41 1.90 -19.04
C GLU A 168 16.21 0.71 -19.59
N GLY A 169 15.76 0.15 -20.71
CA GLY A 169 16.48 -0.83 -21.52
C GLY A 169 16.38 -2.28 -21.10
N ASP A 170 15.82 -2.59 -19.92
CA ASP A 170 15.64 -3.96 -19.46
C ASP A 170 14.31 -4.57 -19.92
N GLN A 171 14.29 -5.90 -20.05
CA GLN A 171 13.06 -6.64 -20.27
C GLN A 171 12.19 -6.52 -19.02
N SER A 172 11.07 -5.82 -19.13
CA SER A 172 10.11 -5.61 -18.06
C SER A 172 9.03 -6.69 -18.07
N ASN A 173 8.77 -7.30 -16.91
CA ASN A 173 7.79 -8.35 -16.75
C ASN A 173 6.88 -8.07 -15.55
N VAL A 174 5.67 -8.62 -15.55
CA VAL A 174 4.81 -8.71 -14.38
C VAL A 174 4.38 -10.17 -14.25
N ILE A 175 4.80 -10.82 -13.17
CA ILE A 175 4.34 -12.15 -12.82
C ILE A 175 2.98 -12.01 -12.15
N ILE A 176 2.02 -12.84 -12.54
CA ILE A 176 0.70 -12.96 -11.91
C ILE A 176 0.63 -14.38 -11.35
N ASP A 177 0.55 -14.48 -10.04
CA ASP A 177 0.39 -15.74 -9.33
C ASP A 177 -1.03 -15.85 -8.75
N PRO A 178 -1.95 -16.57 -9.43
CA PRO A 178 -3.33 -16.74 -9.00
C PRO A 178 -3.50 -17.83 -7.92
N VAL A 179 -2.44 -18.58 -7.62
CA VAL A 179 -2.46 -19.66 -6.61
C VAL A 179 -1.73 -19.29 -5.33
N HIS A 180 -1.17 -18.06 -5.30
CA HIS A 180 -0.56 -17.51 -4.10
C HIS A 180 -1.59 -17.44 -2.97
N LYS A 181 -1.24 -17.96 -1.82
CA LYS A 181 -2.04 -17.94 -0.61
C LYS A 181 -1.17 -18.25 0.60
N ILE A 182 -1.67 -17.94 1.77
CA ILE A 182 -1.06 -18.37 3.02
C ILE A 182 -1.34 -19.84 3.28
N PHE A 183 -0.37 -20.54 3.83
CA PHE A 183 -0.51 -21.90 4.32
C PHE A 183 -0.55 -21.87 5.85
N GLY A 184 -1.71 -22.19 6.41
CA GLY A 184 -1.93 -22.39 7.84
C GLY A 184 -1.53 -23.78 8.30
#